data_c371ca80e970b38d104ccea0e6a98af1
#
_entry.id   c371ca80e970b38d104ccea0e6a98af1
#
_cell.length_a   1.000
_cell.length_b   1.000
_cell.length_c   1.000
_cell.angle_alpha   90.00
_cell.angle_beta   90.00
_cell.angle_gamma   90.00
#
_symmetry.space_group_name_H-M   'P 1'
#
loop_
_entity.id
_entity.type
_entity.pdbx_description
1 polymer ?
#
loop_
_entity_poly.entity_id
_entity_poly.type
_entity_poly.pdbx_seq_one_letter_code
_entity_poly.pdbx_strand_id
1 'polypeptide(L)'
;MFNASSHSPSEHAAGAQHEPIHMVDLGGLHARLRPELDQAIDQVLAESSFIRGKHVASFEQRLNDSLELGGHVVGCGNGTDALALALRALGVGPEDEVIVPDFSFISTAEVVAEVGATPVFADIDPATFQLDPASAERARSPRTKAVMVVHLFGQCADMDALVPWAEEHGIHLVEDNAQSLGAVWSGPRIQGPAGMLGTMGTTSFFPSKNLGALGDGGAVMTRDADLAARVRRLSNHGAERKYHHLEVGFNSRLDGLQAALLNVKLTHWEDLIARRRAAAARYDALLDDVAFTEVTRPARAAHSTHTFHQYCILLPVGTDRTAIQQTLKDAGIPTAVYYPTPLSSQPAFAESARTVRQGTPVAHDVARRILALPMHTELTEAMQTRVVAELFRLLSST
;
A
#
# COMPACT_ATOMS: atom_id res chain seq x y z
N MET A 1 -3.61 -56.43 44.73
CA MET A 1 -2.66 -55.47 45.35
C MET A 1 -2.10 -54.57 44.24
N PHE A 2 -2.74 -53.41 44.05
CA PHE A 2 -2.29 -52.42 43.08
C PHE A 2 -1.65 -51.27 43.81
N ASN A 3 -0.37 -51.03 43.51
CA ASN A 3 0.43 -49.97 44.10
C ASN A 3 0.11 -48.64 43.36
N ALA A 4 -0.44 -47.68 44.05
CA ALA A 4 -0.67 -46.33 43.53
C ALA A 4 0.58 -45.49 43.83
N SER A 5 1.34 -45.19 42.76
CA SER A 5 2.42 -44.19 42.81
C SER A 5 1.84 -42.80 42.55
N SER A 6 1.92 -41.98 43.58
CA SER A 6 1.60 -40.55 43.55
C SER A 6 2.59 -39.79 42.66
N HIS A 7 2.13 -39.25 41.53
CA HIS A 7 2.86 -38.22 40.80
C HIS A 7 2.40 -36.85 41.28
N SER A 8 3.28 -36.12 41.92
CA SER A 8 3.13 -34.69 42.18
C SER A 8 3.13 -33.91 40.85
N PRO A 9 2.23 -32.95 40.66
CA PRO A 9 2.34 -32.06 39.49
C PRO A 9 3.52 -31.11 39.72
N SER A 10 4.49 -31.15 38.81
CA SER A 10 5.52 -30.12 38.71
C SER A 10 4.87 -28.77 38.44
N GLU A 11 5.08 -27.82 39.32
CA GLU A 11 4.78 -26.41 39.13
C GLU A 11 5.58 -25.91 37.92
N HIS A 12 4.91 -25.83 36.78
CA HIS A 12 5.40 -25.03 35.67
C HIS A 12 5.23 -23.58 36.10
N ALA A 13 6.36 -22.88 36.26
CA ALA A 13 6.40 -21.44 36.42
C ALA A 13 5.55 -20.83 35.30
N ALA A 14 4.45 -20.17 35.69
CA ALA A 14 3.62 -19.39 34.81
C ALA A 14 4.47 -18.18 34.34
N GLY A 15 5.16 -18.35 33.22
CA GLY A 15 5.75 -17.23 32.51
C GLY A 15 4.64 -16.22 32.21
N ALA A 16 4.85 -14.96 32.49
CA ALA A 16 3.91 -13.89 32.19
C ALA A 16 3.48 -14.06 30.71
N GLN A 17 2.22 -14.44 30.49
CA GLN A 17 1.66 -14.55 29.13
C GLN A 17 1.53 -13.12 28.60
N HIS A 18 2.51 -12.70 27.83
CA HIS A 18 2.45 -11.43 27.14
C HIS A 18 1.34 -11.49 26.07
N GLU A 19 0.59 -10.40 25.98
CA GLU A 19 -0.40 -10.22 24.89
C GLU A 19 0.26 -10.48 23.53
N PRO A 20 -0.36 -11.29 22.64
CA PRO A 20 0.22 -11.63 21.36
C PRO A 20 0.35 -10.39 20.48
N ILE A 21 1.51 -10.21 19.82
CA ILE A 21 1.74 -9.14 18.87
C ILE A 21 1.47 -9.70 17.47
N HIS A 22 0.67 -8.99 16.68
CA HIS A 22 0.42 -9.29 15.28
C HIS A 22 1.12 -8.27 14.37
N MET A 23 1.57 -8.69 13.18
CA MET A 23 2.08 -7.75 12.17
C MET A 23 0.97 -6.80 11.70
N VAL A 24 -0.24 -7.38 11.49
CA VAL A 24 -1.50 -6.68 11.22
C VAL A 24 -2.61 -7.41 11.98
N ASP A 25 -3.34 -6.73 12.85
CA ASP A 25 -4.43 -7.32 13.63
C ASP A 25 -5.79 -7.05 12.96
N LEU A 26 -6.11 -7.87 11.96
CA LEU A 26 -7.44 -7.85 11.33
C LEU A 26 -8.52 -8.41 12.26
N GLY A 27 -8.17 -9.38 13.12
CA GLY A 27 -9.10 -10.01 14.06
C GLY A 27 -9.65 -9.00 15.07
N GLY A 28 -8.78 -8.23 15.71
CA GLY A 28 -9.16 -7.18 16.65
C GLY A 28 -10.00 -6.08 16.01
N LEU A 29 -9.59 -5.60 14.82
CA LEU A 29 -10.37 -4.62 14.05
C LEU A 29 -11.78 -5.14 13.73
N HIS A 30 -11.89 -6.38 13.22
CA HIS A 30 -13.19 -6.95 12.84
C HIS A 30 -14.07 -7.25 14.06
N ALA A 31 -13.49 -7.67 15.18
CA ALA A 31 -14.23 -7.86 16.42
C ALA A 31 -14.87 -6.54 16.91
N ARG A 32 -14.13 -5.43 16.80
CA ARG A 32 -14.62 -4.09 17.17
C ARG A 32 -15.77 -3.62 16.29
N LEU A 33 -15.76 -3.94 14.99
CA LEU A 33 -16.76 -3.51 14.00
C LEU A 33 -17.83 -4.61 13.73
N ARG A 34 -17.79 -5.73 14.45
CA ARG A 34 -18.56 -6.92 14.15
C ARG A 34 -20.07 -6.69 13.95
N PRO A 35 -20.77 -5.95 14.85
CA PRO A 35 -22.21 -5.75 14.69
C PRO A 35 -22.58 -5.01 13.39
N GLU A 36 -21.79 -4.00 13.02
CA GLU A 36 -22.03 -3.20 11.81
C GLU A 36 -21.71 -4.00 10.54
N LEU A 37 -20.65 -4.82 10.57
CA LEU A 37 -20.29 -5.71 9.47
C LEU A 37 -21.34 -6.78 9.24
N ASP A 38 -21.84 -7.42 10.30
CA ASP A 38 -22.91 -8.44 10.21
C ASP A 38 -24.19 -7.82 9.63
N GLN A 39 -24.58 -6.64 10.09
CA GLN A 39 -25.74 -5.92 9.55
C GLN A 39 -25.58 -5.60 8.05
N ALA A 40 -24.39 -5.20 7.61
CA ALA A 40 -24.13 -4.91 6.21
C ALA A 40 -24.23 -6.18 5.33
N ILE A 41 -23.75 -7.33 5.84
CA ILE A 41 -23.88 -8.64 5.17
C ILE A 41 -25.35 -9.02 5.04
N ASP A 42 -26.11 -8.97 6.13
CA ASP A 42 -27.54 -9.31 6.14
C ASP A 42 -28.33 -8.46 5.15
N GLN A 43 -28.02 -7.16 5.07
CA GLN A 43 -28.66 -6.26 4.11
C GLN A 43 -28.38 -6.65 2.66
N VAL A 44 -27.12 -6.96 2.29
CA VAL A 44 -26.77 -7.39 0.93
C VAL A 44 -27.45 -8.70 0.57
N LEU A 45 -27.53 -9.66 1.51
CA LEU A 45 -28.20 -10.94 1.31
C LEU A 45 -29.72 -10.73 1.08
N ALA A 46 -30.36 -9.93 1.91
CA ALA A 46 -31.80 -9.63 1.79
C ALA A 46 -32.15 -8.97 0.44
N GLU A 47 -31.26 -8.14 -0.08
CA GLU A 47 -31.44 -7.41 -1.34
C GLU A 47 -30.97 -8.18 -2.57
N SER A 48 -30.18 -9.26 -2.39
CA SER A 48 -29.52 -10.00 -3.49
C SER A 48 -28.70 -9.07 -4.42
N SER A 49 -28.08 -8.00 -3.87
CA SER A 49 -27.38 -6.97 -4.62
C SER A 49 -25.86 -7.24 -4.63
N PHE A 50 -25.42 -8.29 -5.34
CA PHE A 50 -24.04 -8.78 -5.27
C PHE A 50 -23.09 -8.12 -6.26
N ILE A 51 -23.55 -7.76 -7.46
CA ILE A 51 -22.69 -7.24 -8.52
C ILE A 51 -23.11 -5.82 -8.90
N ARG A 52 -22.18 -4.86 -8.71
CA ARG A 52 -22.46 -3.43 -8.92
C ARG A 52 -23.63 -2.94 -8.04
N GLY A 53 -24.47 -2.06 -8.53
CA GLY A 53 -25.69 -1.63 -7.81
C GLY A 53 -25.41 -0.55 -6.76
N LYS A 54 -26.37 -0.38 -5.84
CA LYS A 54 -26.41 0.76 -4.92
C LYS A 54 -25.25 0.78 -3.92
N HIS A 55 -24.78 -0.39 -3.46
CA HIS A 55 -23.69 -0.46 -2.48
C HIS A 55 -22.38 0.04 -3.06
N VAL A 56 -22.08 -0.35 -4.32
CA VAL A 56 -20.89 0.13 -5.05
C VAL A 56 -21.02 1.63 -5.34
N ALA A 57 -22.15 2.09 -5.87
CA ALA A 57 -22.39 3.49 -6.15
C ALA A 57 -22.28 4.37 -4.89
N SER A 58 -22.87 3.90 -3.78
CA SER A 58 -22.74 4.57 -2.48
C SER A 58 -21.30 4.63 -1.99
N PHE A 59 -20.56 3.53 -2.14
CA PHE A 59 -19.16 3.48 -1.72
C PHE A 59 -18.29 4.42 -2.55
N GLU A 60 -18.42 4.39 -3.89
CA GLU A 60 -17.69 5.29 -4.80
C GLU A 60 -17.93 6.76 -4.43
N GLN A 61 -19.19 7.14 -4.21
CA GLN A 61 -19.56 8.52 -3.81
C GLN A 61 -19.00 8.86 -2.42
N ARG A 62 -19.23 8.03 -1.43
CA ARG A 62 -18.77 8.28 -0.06
C ARG A 62 -17.24 8.33 0.05
N LEU A 63 -16.51 7.51 -0.71
CA LEU A 63 -15.06 7.56 -0.75
C LEU A 63 -14.59 8.91 -1.33
N ASN A 64 -15.22 9.36 -2.42
CA ASN A 64 -14.93 10.66 -3.01
C ASN A 64 -15.17 11.80 -2.01
N ASP A 65 -16.29 11.78 -1.30
CA ASP A 65 -16.69 12.83 -0.37
C ASP A 65 -15.85 12.82 0.92
N SER A 66 -15.66 11.64 1.53
CA SER A 66 -14.92 11.49 2.80
C SER A 66 -13.44 11.84 2.69
N LEU A 67 -12.85 11.70 1.53
CA LEU A 67 -11.44 12.01 1.28
C LEU A 67 -11.26 13.29 0.44
N GLU A 68 -12.35 14.03 0.20
CA GLU A 68 -12.35 15.28 -0.56
C GLU A 68 -11.63 15.16 -1.91
N LEU A 69 -11.83 14.00 -2.60
CA LEU A 69 -11.09 13.70 -3.84
C LEU A 69 -11.43 14.67 -4.98
N GLY A 70 -12.66 15.17 -5.02
CA GLY A 70 -13.09 16.16 -5.99
C GLY A 70 -13.07 15.65 -7.44
N GLY A 71 -13.43 14.38 -7.64
CA GLY A 71 -13.40 13.72 -8.94
C GLY A 71 -14.33 12.52 -9.03
N HIS A 72 -13.91 11.51 -9.77
CA HIS A 72 -14.64 10.28 -10.01
C HIS A 72 -13.88 9.09 -9.41
N VAL A 73 -14.61 8.20 -8.76
CA VAL A 73 -14.11 6.91 -8.26
C VAL A 73 -14.80 5.79 -9.02
N VAL A 74 -14.04 4.80 -9.47
CA VAL A 74 -14.56 3.62 -10.17
C VAL A 74 -14.02 2.37 -9.48
N GLY A 75 -14.88 1.66 -8.75
CA GLY A 75 -14.54 0.41 -8.07
C GLY A 75 -14.24 -0.73 -9.04
N CYS A 76 -13.20 -1.50 -8.75
CA CYS A 76 -12.75 -2.66 -9.53
C CYS A 76 -12.35 -3.84 -8.64
N GLY A 77 -11.92 -4.95 -9.23
CA GLY A 77 -11.69 -6.22 -8.57
C GLY A 77 -10.57 -6.21 -7.53
N ASN A 78 -9.49 -5.47 -7.77
CA ASN A 78 -8.34 -5.35 -6.88
C ASN A 78 -7.43 -4.19 -7.30
N GLY A 79 -6.35 -3.95 -6.53
CA GLY A 79 -5.41 -2.86 -6.83
C GLY A 79 -4.57 -3.07 -8.09
N THR A 80 -4.21 -4.31 -8.41
CA THR A 80 -3.47 -4.65 -9.64
C THR A 80 -4.32 -4.37 -10.86
N ASP A 81 -5.58 -4.80 -10.84
CA ASP A 81 -6.54 -4.47 -11.92
C ASP A 81 -6.75 -2.96 -12.04
N ALA A 82 -6.75 -2.21 -10.92
CA ALA A 82 -6.87 -0.75 -10.96
C ALA A 82 -5.73 -0.11 -11.76
N LEU A 83 -4.48 -0.54 -11.54
CA LEU A 83 -3.31 -0.08 -12.28
C LEU A 83 -3.41 -0.46 -13.77
N ALA A 84 -3.75 -1.71 -14.09
CA ALA A 84 -3.92 -2.17 -15.48
C ALA A 84 -5.04 -1.40 -16.20
N LEU A 85 -6.17 -1.15 -15.53
CA LEU A 85 -7.28 -0.36 -16.05
C LEU A 85 -6.87 1.10 -16.32
N ALA A 86 -6.07 1.71 -15.42
CA ALA A 86 -5.57 3.07 -15.61
C ALA A 86 -4.66 3.14 -16.84
N LEU A 87 -3.67 2.26 -16.97
CA LEU A 87 -2.77 2.24 -18.12
C LEU A 87 -3.53 2.02 -19.44
N ARG A 88 -4.47 1.08 -19.48
CA ARG A 88 -5.31 0.84 -20.68
C ARG A 88 -6.23 2.03 -20.98
N ALA A 89 -6.79 2.69 -19.96
CA ALA A 89 -7.60 3.88 -20.17
C ALA A 89 -6.78 5.05 -20.76
N LEU A 90 -5.50 5.13 -20.44
CA LEU A 90 -4.55 6.10 -21.00
C LEU A 90 -4.01 5.68 -22.39
N GLY A 91 -4.38 4.49 -22.89
CA GLY A 91 -3.91 3.97 -24.17
C GLY A 91 -2.44 3.54 -24.16
N VAL A 92 -1.91 3.17 -23.00
CA VAL A 92 -0.57 2.58 -22.88
C VAL A 92 -0.60 1.15 -23.41
N GLY A 93 0.39 0.76 -24.21
CA GLY A 93 0.46 -0.56 -24.84
C GLY A 93 1.83 -0.85 -25.43
N PRO A 94 1.90 -1.80 -26.40
CA PRO A 94 3.15 -2.14 -27.09
C PRO A 94 3.85 -0.89 -27.65
N GLU A 95 5.17 -0.88 -27.70
CA GLU A 95 6.06 0.22 -28.09
C GLU A 95 6.20 1.34 -27.04
N ASP A 96 5.27 1.46 -26.08
CA ASP A 96 5.36 2.46 -25.02
C ASP A 96 6.29 2.01 -23.88
N GLU A 97 6.88 2.97 -23.19
CA GLU A 97 7.62 2.78 -21.95
C GLU A 97 6.88 3.44 -20.79
N VAL A 98 6.90 2.77 -19.62
CA VAL A 98 6.39 3.32 -18.38
C VAL A 98 7.51 3.34 -17.35
N ILE A 99 7.83 4.52 -16.82
CA ILE A 99 8.80 4.66 -15.74
C ILE A 99 8.14 4.21 -14.43
N VAL A 100 8.84 3.35 -13.69
CA VAL A 100 8.38 2.80 -12.41
C VAL A 100 9.51 2.84 -11.38
N PRO A 101 9.24 3.04 -10.07
CA PRO A 101 10.27 2.90 -9.05
C PRO A 101 10.74 1.45 -8.96
N ASP A 102 12.05 1.24 -8.80
CA ASP A 102 12.63 -0.09 -8.66
C ASP A 102 12.38 -0.74 -7.29
N PHE A 103 11.83 0.03 -6.36
CA PHE A 103 11.51 -0.42 -5.01
C PHE A 103 10.01 -0.22 -4.75
N SER A 104 9.23 -1.27 -5.01
CA SER A 104 7.78 -1.29 -4.83
C SER A 104 7.26 -2.74 -4.78
N PHE A 105 5.94 -2.89 -4.63
CA PHE A 105 5.25 -4.16 -4.87
C PHE A 105 5.26 -4.50 -6.36
N ILE A 106 5.30 -5.79 -6.67
CA ILE A 106 5.46 -6.27 -8.05
C ILE A 106 4.41 -5.74 -9.02
N SER A 107 3.17 -5.52 -8.56
CA SER A 107 2.06 -5.01 -9.40
C SER A 107 2.41 -3.73 -10.15
N THR A 108 3.25 -2.87 -9.55
CA THR A 108 3.69 -1.63 -10.19
C THR A 108 4.36 -1.86 -11.55
N ALA A 109 5.10 -2.95 -11.71
CA ALA A 109 5.81 -3.28 -12.96
C ALA A 109 5.10 -4.39 -13.77
N GLU A 110 4.45 -5.34 -13.11
CA GLU A 110 3.79 -6.45 -13.82
C GLU A 110 2.66 -5.97 -14.73
N VAL A 111 1.87 -4.98 -14.29
CA VAL A 111 0.78 -4.42 -15.12
C VAL A 111 1.30 -3.70 -16.36
N VAL A 112 2.50 -3.13 -16.29
CA VAL A 112 3.15 -2.51 -17.47
C VAL A 112 3.48 -3.57 -18.52
N ALA A 113 4.06 -4.69 -18.08
CA ALA A 113 4.33 -5.82 -18.95
C ALA A 113 3.04 -6.48 -19.46
N GLU A 114 2.01 -6.59 -18.62
CA GLU A 114 0.70 -7.16 -18.99
C GLU A 114 0.00 -6.36 -20.09
N VAL A 115 0.08 -5.03 -20.07
CA VAL A 115 -0.48 -4.21 -21.17
C VAL A 115 0.40 -4.19 -22.42
N GLY A 116 1.54 -4.90 -22.41
CA GLY A 116 2.49 -5.02 -23.51
C GLY A 116 3.52 -3.89 -23.59
N ALA A 117 3.53 -2.97 -22.63
CA ALA A 117 4.51 -1.88 -22.55
C ALA A 117 5.81 -2.35 -21.86
N THR A 118 6.86 -1.55 -21.94
CA THR A 118 8.15 -1.83 -21.31
C THR A 118 8.26 -1.08 -19.97
N PRO A 119 8.37 -1.78 -18.83
CA PRO A 119 8.70 -1.12 -17.57
C PRO A 119 10.14 -0.60 -17.58
N VAL A 120 10.34 0.65 -17.18
CA VAL A 120 11.65 1.29 -17.05
C VAL A 120 11.91 1.61 -15.60
N PHE A 121 12.80 0.84 -14.96
CA PHE A 121 13.10 0.99 -13.55
C PHE A 121 13.96 2.21 -13.28
N ALA A 122 13.49 3.07 -12.36
CA ALA A 122 14.19 4.24 -11.85
C ALA A 122 14.45 4.10 -10.34
N ASP A 123 15.50 4.76 -9.85
CA ASP A 123 15.89 4.69 -8.45
C ASP A 123 14.95 5.52 -7.57
N ILE A 124 15.10 5.36 -6.28
CA ILE A 124 14.27 5.97 -5.24
C ILE A 124 15.08 6.98 -4.40
N ASP A 125 14.37 7.87 -3.75
CA ASP A 125 14.95 8.75 -2.72
C ASP A 125 15.32 7.93 -1.47
N PRO A 126 16.54 8.08 -0.93
CA PRO A 126 17.02 7.26 0.18
C PRO A 126 16.33 7.52 1.52
N ALA A 127 15.68 8.67 1.67
CA ALA A 127 15.03 9.05 2.92
C ALA A 127 13.54 8.65 2.94
N THR A 128 12.85 8.87 1.83
CA THR A 128 11.40 8.66 1.72
C THR A 128 11.03 7.35 1.03
N PHE A 129 11.96 6.73 0.29
CA PHE A 129 11.78 5.53 -0.55
C PHE A 129 10.81 5.71 -1.71
N GLN A 130 10.47 6.95 -2.03
CA GLN A 130 9.64 7.32 -3.16
C GLN A 130 10.48 7.42 -4.44
N LEU A 131 9.83 7.42 -5.60
CA LEU A 131 10.51 7.64 -6.88
C LEU A 131 11.34 8.94 -6.84
N ASP A 132 12.64 8.84 -7.16
CA ASP A 132 13.52 10.00 -7.29
C ASP A 132 13.25 10.74 -8.62
N PRO A 133 12.82 12.02 -8.58
CA PRO A 133 12.54 12.79 -9.78
C PRO A 133 13.72 12.88 -10.74
N ALA A 134 14.96 12.99 -10.22
CA ALA A 134 16.16 13.04 -11.05
C ALA A 134 16.41 11.67 -11.74
N SER A 135 16.09 10.56 -11.08
CA SER A 135 16.17 9.24 -11.69
C SER A 135 15.04 9.04 -12.72
N ALA A 136 13.85 9.56 -12.48
CA ALA A 136 12.76 9.54 -13.47
C ALA A 136 13.16 10.29 -14.76
N GLU A 137 13.78 11.46 -14.67
CA GLU A 137 14.29 12.19 -15.85
C GLU A 137 15.37 11.40 -16.60
N ARG A 138 16.29 10.75 -15.88
CA ARG A 138 17.31 9.88 -16.53
C ARG A 138 16.70 8.65 -17.19
N ALA A 139 15.54 8.18 -16.74
CA ALA A 139 14.82 7.04 -17.29
C ALA A 139 14.08 7.38 -18.58
N ARG A 140 13.72 8.65 -18.77
CA ARG A 140 12.90 9.13 -19.86
C ARG A 140 13.50 8.86 -21.26
N SER A 141 12.64 8.53 -22.20
CA SER A 141 12.94 8.38 -23.61
C SER A 141 11.78 8.93 -24.47
N PRO A 142 11.94 9.01 -25.79
CA PRO A 142 10.84 9.37 -26.70
C PRO A 142 9.64 8.40 -26.65
N ARG A 143 9.81 7.19 -26.11
CA ARG A 143 8.74 6.18 -25.95
C ARG A 143 8.05 6.25 -24.59
N THR A 144 8.53 7.08 -23.68
CA THR A 144 7.94 7.22 -22.35
C THR A 144 6.53 7.82 -22.46
N LYS A 145 5.51 7.03 -22.18
CA LYS A 145 4.10 7.38 -22.24
C LYS A 145 3.53 7.74 -20.87
N ALA A 146 4.00 7.04 -19.84
CA ALA A 146 3.54 7.26 -18.48
C ALA A 146 4.70 7.13 -17.45
N VAL A 147 4.50 7.73 -16.30
CA VAL A 147 5.25 7.47 -15.08
C VAL A 147 4.29 6.96 -14.01
N MET A 148 4.64 5.88 -13.35
CA MET A 148 3.89 5.36 -12.21
C MET A 148 4.58 5.79 -10.92
N VAL A 149 3.92 6.61 -10.14
CA VAL A 149 4.41 7.13 -8.87
C VAL A 149 3.74 6.37 -7.75
N VAL A 150 4.53 5.59 -7.00
CA VAL A 150 4.01 4.85 -5.84
C VAL A 150 4.16 5.69 -4.59
N HIS A 151 3.07 5.92 -3.88
CA HIS A 151 3.06 6.59 -2.58
C HIS A 151 3.32 5.54 -1.47
N LEU A 152 4.58 5.10 -1.42
CA LEU A 152 4.97 3.93 -0.64
C LEU A 152 4.84 4.18 0.87
N PHE A 153 4.39 3.17 1.61
CA PHE A 153 4.25 3.11 3.07
C PHE A 153 3.27 4.11 3.69
N GLY A 154 2.69 5.01 2.91
CA GLY A 154 1.63 5.90 3.40
C GLY A 154 1.90 7.40 3.29
N GLN A 155 2.90 7.84 2.53
CA GLN A 155 3.14 9.25 2.21
C GLN A 155 3.34 9.48 0.73
N CYS A 156 3.07 10.69 0.26
CA CYS A 156 3.23 11.07 -1.14
C CYS A 156 4.72 11.13 -1.55
N ALA A 157 5.00 10.80 -2.80
CA ALA A 157 6.24 11.19 -3.47
C ALA A 157 6.32 12.72 -3.64
N ASP A 158 7.44 13.23 -4.13
CA ASP A 158 7.60 14.68 -4.40
C ASP A 158 6.76 15.10 -5.62
N MET A 159 5.49 15.47 -5.33
CA MET A 159 4.55 15.85 -6.38
C MET A 159 4.82 17.24 -6.94
N ASP A 160 5.50 18.13 -6.21
CA ASP A 160 5.92 19.44 -6.71
C ASP A 160 7.01 19.33 -7.80
N ALA A 161 7.80 18.26 -7.76
CA ALA A 161 8.77 17.96 -8.81
C ALA A 161 8.15 17.12 -9.94
N LEU A 162 7.42 16.06 -9.61
CA LEU A 162 6.97 15.05 -10.57
C LEU A 162 5.79 15.50 -11.44
N VAL A 163 4.81 16.25 -10.91
CA VAL A 163 3.64 16.68 -11.69
C VAL A 163 4.05 17.65 -12.78
N PRO A 164 4.74 18.79 -12.49
CA PRO A 164 5.15 19.72 -13.54
C PRO A 164 6.11 19.10 -14.55
N TRP A 165 6.98 18.19 -14.09
CA TRP A 165 7.88 17.46 -14.98
C TRP A 165 7.10 16.57 -15.97
N ALA A 166 6.10 15.84 -15.52
CA ALA A 166 5.29 15.00 -16.38
C ALA A 166 4.48 15.84 -17.39
N GLU A 167 3.91 16.98 -16.94
CA GLU A 167 3.18 17.92 -17.80
C GLU A 167 4.08 18.52 -18.88
N GLU A 168 5.29 18.97 -18.54
CA GLU A 168 6.28 19.56 -19.46
C GLU A 168 6.62 18.58 -20.60
N HIS A 169 6.66 17.28 -20.30
CA HIS A 169 7.02 16.25 -21.27
C HIS A 169 5.83 15.53 -21.92
N GLY A 170 4.59 15.92 -21.57
CA GLY A 170 3.38 15.27 -22.08
C GLY A 170 3.24 13.81 -21.64
N ILE A 171 3.77 13.46 -20.46
CA ILE A 171 3.77 12.13 -19.89
C ILE A 171 2.58 12.01 -18.92
N HIS A 172 1.81 10.91 -19.01
CA HIS A 172 0.77 10.64 -18.03
C HIS A 172 1.35 10.26 -16.67
N LEU A 173 0.93 10.92 -15.60
CA LEU A 173 1.31 10.55 -14.24
C LEU A 173 0.20 9.70 -13.61
N VAL A 174 0.51 8.44 -13.31
CA VAL A 174 -0.37 7.49 -12.61
C VAL A 174 0.12 7.33 -11.19
N GLU A 175 -0.75 7.62 -10.21
CA GLU A 175 -0.45 7.46 -8.79
C GLU A 175 -0.91 6.08 -8.30
N ASP A 176 0.03 5.24 -7.85
CA ASP A 176 -0.28 4.04 -7.06
C ASP A 176 -0.45 4.45 -5.58
N ASN A 177 -1.70 4.64 -5.19
CA ASN A 177 -2.10 5.07 -3.86
C ASN A 177 -2.53 3.88 -2.96
N ALA A 178 -2.14 2.65 -3.31
CA ALA A 178 -2.55 1.44 -2.59
C ALA A 178 -2.10 1.41 -1.12
N GLN A 179 -1.10 2.22 -0.73
CA GLN A 179 -0.58 2.28 0.64
C GLN A 179 -0.80 3.64 1.31
N SER A 180 -1.29 4.64 0.59
CA SER A 180 -1.35 6.03 1.09
C SER A 180 -2.73 6.67 0.96
N LEU A 181 -3.78 5.87 0.77
CA LEU A 181 -5.15 6.38 0.77
C LEU A 181 -5.37 7.30 1.99
N GLY A 182 -5.87 8.53 1.76
CA GLY A 182 -6.04 9.57 2.77
C GLY A 182 -4.78 10.37 3.12
N ALA A 183 -3.64 10.14 2.45
CA ALA A 183 -2.54 11.08 2.49
C ALA A 183 -2.88 12.34 1.67
N VAL A 184 -2.30 13.47 2.07
CA VAL A 184 -2.48 14.76 1.41
C VAL A 184 -1.12 15.36 1.14
N TRP A 185 -0.92 15.87 -0.06
CA TRP A 185 0.22 16.70 -0.43
C TRP A 185 -0.13 18.17 -0.27
N SER A 186 0.70 18.95 0.41
CA SER A 186 0.51 20.37 0.70
C SER A 186 1.74 21.19 0.28
N GLY A 187 2.28 20.90 -0.89
CA GLY A 187 3.44 21.59 -1.44
C GLY A 187 3.12 23.01 -1.91
N PRO A 188 4.14 23.83 -2.18
CA PRO A 188 3.97 25.21 -2.65
C PRO A 188 3.39 25.31 -4.06
N ARG A 189 3.49 24.28 -4.89
CA ARG A 189 3.03 24.27 -6.29
C ARG A 189 1.81 23.39 -6.51
N ILE A 190 1.79 22.22 -5.87
CA ILE A 190 0.77 21.19 -6.01
C ILE A 190 0.15 20.94 -4.64
N GLN A 191 -1.20 20.85 -4.58
CA GLN A 191 -1.93 20.55 -3.35
C GLN A 191 -3.13 19.65 -3.63
N GLY A 192 -3.39 18.70 -2.74
CA GLY A 192 -4.56 17.83 -2.81
C GLY A 192 -4.33 16.43 -2.24
N PRO A 193 -5.39 15.61 -2.27
CA PRO A 193 -5.32 14.23 -1.79
C PRO A 193 -4.50 13.36 -2.75
N ALA A 194 -3.72 12.45 -2.18
CA ALA A 194 -2.99 11.42 -2.91
C ALA A 194 -3.94 10.59 -3.78
N GLY A 195 -3.52 10.28 -4.99
CA GLY A 195 -4.35 9.63 -6.00
C GLY A 195 -5.16 10.58 -6.88
N MET A 196 -5.09 11.91 -6.61
CA MET A 196 -5.79 12.93 -7.40
C MET A 196 -4.86 14.08 -7.85
N LEU A 197 -3.55 13.89 -7.74
CA LEU A 197 -2.55 14.91 -8.08
C LEU A 197 -2.05 14.77 -9.51
N GLY A 198 -2.06 13.55 -10.04
CA GLY A 198 -1.69 13.22 -11.41
C GLY A 198 -2.89 13.07 -12.37
N THR A 199 -2.65 12.39 -13.49
CA THR A 199 -3.67 12.10 -14.50
C THR A 199 -4.73 11.12 -13.98
N MET A 200 -4.28 10.06 -13.32
CA MET A 200 -5.12 9.04 -12.69
C MET A 200 -4.47 8.54 -11.41
N GLY A 201 -5.28 8.18 -10.43
CA GLY A 201 -4.85 7.46 -9.25
C GLY A 201 -5.50 6.09 -9.16
N THR A 202 -4.87 5.19 -8.43
CA THR A 202 -5.37 3.85 -8.16
C THR A 202 -5.24 3.53 -6.69
N THR A 203 -6.08 2.66 -6.17
CA THR A 203 -5.93 2.18 -4.79
C THR A 203 -6.33 0.72 -4.66
N SER A 204 -5.91 0.10 -3.58
CA SER A 204 -6.21 -1.29 -3.22
C SER A 204 -7.01 -1.33 -1.93
N PHE A 205 -8.01 -2.20 -1.90
CA PHE A 205 -8.76 -2.54 -0.69
C PHE A 205 -8.43 -3.96 -0.20
N PHE A 206 -7.24 -4.48 -0.51
CA PHE A 206 -6.76 -5.74 0.07
C PHE A 206 -6.90 -5.69 1.60
N PRO A 207 -7.27 -6.78 2.30
CA PRO A 207 -7.69 -6.74 3.70
C PRO A 207 -6.78 -5.99 4.67
N SER A 208 -5.46 -6.05 4.47
CA SER A 208 -4.48 -5.37 5.34
C SER A 208 -4.27 -3.89 5.01
N LYS A 209 -4.88 -3.34 3.96
CA LYS A 209 -4.78 -1.92 3.60
C LYS A 209 -5.47 -1.04 4.64
N ASN A 210 -5.14 0.25 4.67
CA ASN A 210 -5.71 1.21 5.61
C ASN A 210 -7.25 1.23 5.57
N LEU A 211 -7.82 1.10 4.38
CA LEU A 211 -9.23 0.80 4.13
C LEU A 211 -9.28 -0.56 3.42
N GLY A 212 -9.42 -1.64 4.18
CA GLY A 212 -9.39 -3.02 3.65
C GLY A 212 -10.78 -3.64 3.58
N ALA A 213 -11.09 -4.31 2.48
CA ALA A 213 -12.27 -5.17 2.32
C ALA A 213 -12.14 -6.46 3.15
N LEU A 214 -13.10 -7.37 3.05
CA LEU A 214 -13.00 -8.76 3.54
C LEU A 214 -12.73 -9.75 2.39
N GLY A 215 -11.94 -9.31 1.43
CA GLY A 215 -11.55 -9.99 0.20
C GLY A 215 -10.80 -9.01 -0.68
N ASP A 216 -10.75 -9.26 -1.97
CA ASP A 216 -10.16 -8.34 -2.93
C ASP A 216 -11.07 -7.14 -3.20
N GLY A 217 -10.44 -6.03 -3.59
CA GLY A 217 -11.07 -4.80 -4.01
C GLY A 217 -10.04 -3.75 -4.40
N GLY A 218 -10.45 -2.82 -5.23
CA GLY A 218 -9.64 -1.69 -5.66
C GLY A 218 -10.50 -0.60 -6.27
N ALA A 219 -9.89 0.53 -6.60
CA ALA A 219 -10.55 1.59 -7.35
C ALA A 219 -9.56 2.38 -8.19
N VAL A 220 -10.07 2.95 -9.28
CA VAL A 220 -9.41 3.98 -10.08
C VAL A 220 -10.06 5.32 -9.78
N MET A 221 -9.24 6.36 -9.67
CA MET A 221 -9.66 7.73 -9.37
C MET A 221 -9.14 8.68 -10.45
N THR A 222 -9.95 9.68 -10.83
CA THR A 222 -9.53 10.71 -11.79
C THR A 222 -10.48 11.91 -11.74
N ARG A 223 -10.00 13.08 -12.12
CA ARG A 223 -10.86 14.27 -12.34
C ARG A 223 -11.50 14.29 -13.73
N ASP A 224 -11.00 13.49 -14.66
CA ASP A 224 -11.48 13.42 -16.03
C ASP A 224 -12.67 12.45 -16.13
N ALA A 225 -13.83 12.98 -16.48
CA ALA A 225 -15.09 12.22 -16.59
C ALA A 225 -15.03 11.19 -17.76
N ASP A 226 -14.34 11.50 -18.84
CA ASP A 226 -14.21 10.61 -20.00
C ASP A 226 -13.30 9.43 -19.68
N LEU A 227 -12.18 9.67 -18.96
CA LEU A 227 -11.34 8.61 -18.43
C LEU A 227 -12.09 7.74 -17.44
N ALA A 228 -12.84 8.32 -16.50
CA ALA A 228 -13.67 7.56 -15.57
C ALA A 228 -14.71 6.69 -16.29
N ALA A 229 -15.38 7.24 -17.30
CA ALA A 229 -16.34 6.50 -18.12
C ALA A 229 -15.64 5.36 -18.90
N ARG A 230 -14.43 5.60 -19.42
CA ARG A 230 -13.65 4.57 -20.11
C ARG A 230 -13.23 3.44 -19.15
N VAL A 231 -12.74 3.76 -17.95
CA VAL A 231 -12.42 2.77 -16.91
C VAL A 231 -13.65 1.93 -16.56
N ARG A 232 -14.81 2.58 -16.40
CA ARG A 232 -16.08 1.89 -16.08
C ARG A 232 -16.52 0.94 -17.19
N ARG A 233 -16.24 1.24 -18.46
CA ARG A 233 -16.46 0.33 -19.59
C ARG A 233 -15.43 -0.81 -19.60
N LEU A 234 -14.14 -0.48 -19.52
CA LEU A 234 -13.06 -1.47 -19.52
C LEU A 234 -13.24 -2.51 -18.42
N SER A 235 -13.57 -2.08 -17.19
CA SER A 235 -13.79 -2.98 -16.04
C SER A 235 -15.01 -3.88 -16.18
N ASN A 236 -15.85 -3.65 -17.19
CA ASN A 236 -17.07 -4.43 -17.46
C ASN A 236 -17.12 -4.90 -18.91
N HIS A 237 -16.10 -5.64 -19.33
CA HIS A 237 -15.99 -6.25 -20.68
C HIS A 237 -16.01 -5.24 -21.83
N GLY A 238 -15.61 -3.99 -21.63
CA GLY A 238 -15.69 -2.94 -22.64
C GLY A 238 -17.13 -2.53 -23.05
N ALA A 239 -18.11 -2.88 -22.19
CA ALA A 239 -19.52 -2.70 -22.53
C ALA A 239 -20.00 -1.27 -22.24
N GLU A 240 -20.55 -0.61 -23.25
CA GLU A 240 -21.31 0.63 -23.13
C GLU A 240 -22.72 0.34 -22.58
N ARG A 241 -23.36 -0.70 -23.12
CA ARG A 241 -24.68 -1.19 -22.68
C ARG A 241 -24.72 -2.72 -22.84
N LYS A 242 -25.73 -3.35 -22.27
CA LYS A 242 -25.88 -4.82 -22.30
C LYS A 242 -25.73 -5.37 -23.73
N TYR A 243 -24.76 -6.29 -23.89
CA TYR A 243 -24.42 -6.94 -25.17
C TYR A 243 -23.87 -6.01 -26.26
N HIS A 244 -23.44 -4.80 -25.94
CA HIS A 244 -22.78 -3.88 -26.87
C HIS A 244 -21.44 -3.44 -26.31
N HIS A 245 -20.37 -3.98 -26.89
CA HIS A 245 -18.98 -3.79 -26.42
C HIS A 245 -18.22 -2.92 -27.43
N LEU A 246 -17.70 -1.77 -26.98
CA LEU A 246 -16.95 -0.83 -27.84
C LEU A 246 -15.46 -1.17 -27.94
N GLU A 247 -14.93 -1.86 -26.95
CA GLU A 247 -13.51 -2.22 -26.86
C GLU A 247 -13.36 -3.52 -26.07
N VAL A 248 -12.19 -4.18 -26.18
CA VAL A 248 -11.88 -5.34 -25.36
C VAL A 248 -11.62 -4.88 -23.94
N GLY A 249 -12.37 -5.41 -22.97
CA GLY A 249 -12.24 -5.07 -21.55
C GLY A 249 -12.00 -6.29 -20.69
N PHE A 250 -12.17 -6.08 -19.39
CA PHE A 250 -11.99 -7.08 -18.34
C PHE A 250 -13.30 -7.39 -17.62
N ASN A 251 -13.31 -8.45 -16.84
CA ASN A 251 -14.27 -8.65 -15.77
C ASN A 251 -13.62 -8.25 -14.44
N SER A 252 -13.53 -6.96 -14.16
CA SER A 252 -12.93 -6.42 -12.95
C SER A 252 -13.87 -5.41 -12.31
N ARG A 253 -14.64 -5.85 -11.33
CA ARG A 253 -15.68 -5.06 -10.66
C ARG A 253 -15.53 -5.19 -9.15
N LEU A 254 -15.79 -4.12 -8.42
CA LEU A 254 -15.95 -4.22 -6.97
C LEU A 254 -17.28 -4.92 -6.68
N ASP A 255 -17.25 -5.97 -5.85
CA ASP A 255 -18.44 -6.70 -5.40
C ASP A 255 -19.33 -5.82 -4.51
N GLY A 256 -20.65 -6.01 -4.64
CA GLY A 256 -21.62 -5.30 -3.80
C GLY A 256 -21.43 -5.60 -2.31
N LEU A 257 -21.06 -6.84 -1.96
CA LEU A 257 -20.74 -7.23 -0.59
C LEU A 257 -19.51 -6.51 -0.07
N GLN A 258 -18.42 -6.49 -0.83
CA GLN A 258 -17.21 -5.80 -0.41
C GLN A 258 -17.43 -4.29 -0.28
N ALA A 259 -18.20 -3.68 -1.20
CA ALA A 259 -18.57 -2.28 -1.13
C ALA A 259 -19.41 -1.94 0.13
N ALA A 260 -20.34 -2.81 0.52
CA ALA A 260 -21.13 -2.64 1.75
C ALA A 260 -20.22 -2.67 2.99
N LEU A 261 -19.30 -3.62 3.07
CA LEU A 261 -18.33 -3.75 4.16
C LEU A 261 -17.33 -2.58 4.22
N LEU A 262 -16.87 -2.12 3.06
CA LEU A 262 -16.03 -0.92 2.95
C LEU A 262 -16.77 0.34 3.39
N ASN A 263 -18.07 0.46 3.11
CA ASN A 263 -18.91 1.55 3.60
C ASN A 263 -18.98 1.60 5.14
N VAL A 264 -19.03 0.45 5.82
CA VAL A 264 -18.93 0.37 7.29
C VAL A 264 -17.58 0.92 7.74
N LYS A 265 -16.47 0.40 7.20
CA LYS A 265 -15.12 0.83 7.59
C LYS A 265 -14.86 2.30 7.28
N LEU A 266 -15.41 2.82 6.19
CA LEU A 266 -15.28 4.24 5.82
C LEU A 266 -15.95 5.18 6.83
N THR A 267 -17.02 4.73 7.52
CA THR A 267 -17.62 5.50 8.63
C THR A 267 -16.64 5.70 9.79
N HIS A 268 -15.68 4.79 9.97
CA HIS A 268 -14.66 4.84 11.01
C HIS A 268 -13.29 5.36 10.50
N TRP A 269 -13.24 5.90 9.29
CA TRP A 269 -11.99 6.24 8.60
C TRP A 269 -11.06 7.14 9.42
N GLU A 270 -11.58 8.21 10.00
CA GLU A 270 -10.79 9.16 10.79
C GLU A 270 -10.16 8.49 12.02
N ASP A 271 -10.92 7.65 12.74
CA ASP A 271 -10.41 6.87 13.87
C ASP A 271 -9.31 5.89 13.43
N LEU A 272 -9.51 5.19 12.31
CA LEU A 272 -8.53 4.23 11.78
C LEU A 272 -7.18 4.92 11.47
N ILE A 273 -7.21 6.06 10.84
CA ILE A 273 -5.99 6.83 10.50
C ILE A 273 -5.38 7.47 11.74
N ALA A 274 -6.18 8.03 12.64
CA ALA A 274 -5.69 8.61 13.88
C ALA A 274 -4.94 7.57 14.74
N ARG A 275 -5.47 6.34 14.86
CA ARG A 275 -4.81 5.24 15.59
C ARG A 275 -3.48 4.84 14.96
N ARG A 276 -3.37 4.76 13.63
CA ARG A 276 -2.10 4.49 12.94
C ARG A 276 -1.07 5.60 13.18
N ARG A 277 -1.48 6.86 13.06
CA ARG A 277 -0.62 8.03 13.34
C ARG A 277 -0.15 8.05 14.80
N ALA A 278 -1.04 7.74 15.76
CA ALA A 278 -0.69 7.63 17.16
C ALA A 278 0.31 6.49 17.42
N ALA A 279 0.11 5.32 16.80
CA ALA A 279 1.05 4.21 16.90
C ALA A 279 2.44 4.57 16.33
N ALA A 280 2.50 5.27 15.19
CA ALA A 280 3.76 5.75 14.62
C ALA A 280 4.46 6.76 15.54
N ALA A 281 3.72 7.72 16.11
CA ALA A 281 4.27 8.69 17.04
C ALA A 281 4.84 8.03 18.33
N ARG A 282 4.18 6.97 18.84
CA ARG A 282 4.71 6.20 19.97
C ARG A 282 6.01 5.47 19.60
N TYR A 283 6.10 4.87 18.40
CA TYR A 283 7.37 4.29 17.97
C TYR A 283 8.48 5.33 17.88
N ASP A 284 8.20 6.53 17.32
CA ASP A 284 9.17 7.61 17.25
C ASP A 284 9.68 7.98 18.67
N ALA A 285 8.79 8.17 19.64
CA ALA A 285 9.13 8.49 21.02
C ALA A 285 9.94 7.37 21.70
N LEU A 286 9.53 6.11 21.56
CA LEU A 286 10.25 4.98 22.13
C LEU A 286 11.65 4.81 21.55
N LEU A 287 11.84 5.08 20.27
CA LEU A 287 13.16 5.03 19.63
C LEU A 287 14.04 6.21 20.03
N ASP A 288 13.45 7.39 20.33
CA ASP A 288 14.18 8.53 20.90
C ASP A 288 14.63 8.26 22.34
N ASP A 289 13.76 7.69 23.19
CA ASP A 289 14.05 7.41 24.60
C ASP A 289 15.24 6.47 24.79
N VAL A 290 15.41 5.50 23.90
CA VAL A 290 16.57 4.57 23.95
C VAL A 290 17.81 5.11 23.22
N ALA A 291 17.79 6.36 22.75
CA ALA A 291 18.86 6.99 21.97
C ALA A 291 19.36 6.10 20.81
N PHE A 292 18.44 5.45 20.12
CA PHE A 292 18.72 4.43 19.11
C PHE A 292 19.13 5.07 17.78
N THR A 293 20.38 5.56 17.75
CA THR A 293 20.92 6.31 16.59
C THR A 293 21.32 5.41 15.42
N GLU A 294 21.43 4.11 15.62
CA GLU A 294 21.91 3.16 14.62
C GLU A 294 20.82 2.77 13.60
N VAL A 295 19.56 2.96 13.95
CA VAL A 295 18.43 2.66 13.09
C VAL A 295 17.91 3.93 12.43
N THR A 296 17.79 3.91 11.11
CA THR A 296 17.13 5.00 10.39
C THR A 296 15.62 4.83 10.45
N ARG A 297 14.91 5.79 11.02
CA ARG A 297 13.45 5.81 11.11
C ARG A 297 12.81 6.24 9.78
N PRO A 298 11.50 5.96 9.57
CA PRO A 298 10.78 6.46 8.39
C PRO A 298 10.86 8.00 8.34
N ALA A 299 11.42 8.54 7.26
CA ALA A 299 11.41 9.98 7.04
C ALA A 299 9.98 10.48 6.80
N ARG A 300 9.72 11.70 7.25
CA ARG A 300 8.46 12.40 6.99
C ARG A 300 8.71 13.49 5.97
N ALA A 301 8.13 13.36 4.78
CA ALA A 301 8.19 14.39 3.76
C ALA A 301 7.50 15.67 4.28
N ALA A 302 8.15 16.82 4.14
CA ALA A 302 7.69 18.09 4.73
C ALA A 302 6.29 18.52 4.25
N HIS A 303 5.92 18.13 3.04
CA HIS A 303 4.68 18.52 2.39
C HIS A 303 3.64 17.39 2.29
N SER A 304 3.90 16.23 2.91
CA SER A 304 2.97 15.11 2.88
C SER A 304 2.48 14.75 4.28
N THR A 305 1.17 14.56 4.41
CA THR A 305 0.68 13.81 5.56
C THR A 305 1.02 12.32 5.37
N HIS A 306 1.20 11.60 6.48
CA HIS A 306 1.53 10.17 6.45
C HIS A 306 0.39 9.36 7.07
N THR A 307 -0.07 8.31 6.39
CA THR A 307 -1.15 7.42 6.85
C THR A 307 -0.62 6.15 7.53
N PHE A 308 0.69 5.93 7.50
CA PHE A 308 1.38 4.80 8.14
C PHE A 308 0.72 3.45 7.86
N HIS A 309 0.63 3.10 6.57
CA HIS A 309 0.29 1.73 6.20
C HIS A 309 1.31 0.75 6.80
N GLN A 310 2.57 1.14 6.77
CA GLN A 310 3.68 0.40 7.38
C GLN A 310 4.60 1.36 8.14
N TYR A 311 5.31 0.83 9.15
CA TYR A 311 6.39 1.52 9.84
C TYR A 311 7.69 0.75 9.56
N CYS A 312 8.44 1.24 8.56
CA CYS A 312 9.65 0.59 8.06
C CYS A 312 10.89 1.34 8.53
N ILE A 313 11.80 0.63 9.16
CA ILE A 313 13.12 1.14 9.58
C ILE A 313 14.22 0.59 8.66
N LEU A 314 15.35 1.27 8.57
CA LEU A 314 16.56 0.72 7.99
C LEU A 314 17.51 0.29 9.10
N LEU A 315 17.90 -0.98 9.08
CA LEU A 315 18.94 -1.52 9.95
C LEU A 315 20.32 -0.97 9.56
N PRO A 316 21.30 -0.95 10.48
CA PRO A 316 22.67 -0.57 10.17
C PRO A 316 23.26 -1.38 9.00
N VAL A 317 24.18 -0.78 8.26
CA VAL A 317 24.89 -1.49 7.18
C VAL A 317 25.66 -2.67 7.77
N GLY A 318 25.55 -3.84 7.15
CA GLY A 318 26.21 -5.06 7.59
C GLY A 318 25.44 -5.89 8.61
N THR A 319 24.28 -5.42 9.10
CA THR A 319 23.42 -6.21 9.99
C THR A 319 22.84 -7.43 9.28
N ASP A 320 22.94 -8.61 9.91
CA ASP A 320 22.20 -9.79 9.47
C ASP A 320 20.70 -9.67 9.80
N ARG A 321 19.95 -9.09 8.87
CA ARG A 321 18.51 -8.90 9.01
C ARG A 321 17.78 -10.23 9.25
N THR A 322 18.24 -11.34 8.66
CA THR A 322 17.58 -12.63 8.80
C THR A 322 17.70 -13.15 10.23
N ALA A 323 18.88 -13.02 10.83
CA ALA A 323 19.10 -13.39 12.24
C ALA A 323 18.25 -12.51 13.18
N ILE A 324 18.17 -11.18 12.93
CA ILE A 324 17.32 -10.26 13.69
C ILE A 324 15.84 -10.68 13.59
N GLN A 325 15.34 -10.94 12.38
CA GLN A 325 13.94 -11.37 12.18
C GLN A 325 13.64 -12.68 12.91
N GLN A 326 14.55 -13.66 12.83
CA GLN A 326 14.35 -14.95 13.50
C GLN A 326 14.30 -14.77 15.02
N THR A 327 15.22 -14.00 15.59
CA THR A 327 15.24 -13.78 17.05
C THR A 327 14.02 -13.02 17.55
N LEU A 328 13.58 -11.98 16.80
CA LEU A 328 12.32 -11.27 17.11
C LEU A 328 11.12 -12.21 17.05
N LYS A 329 11.05 -13.06 16.03
CA LYS A 329 10.00 -14.07 15.87
C LYS A 329 9.97 -15.05 17.05
N ASP A 330 11.14 -15.54 17.49
CA ASP A 330 11.27 -16.46 18.63
C ASP A 330 10.83 -15.78 19.95
N ALA A 331 11.00 -14.46 20.04
CA ALA A 331 10.47 -13.62 21.12
C ALA A 331 8.97 -13.28 20.96
N GLY A 332 8.27 -13.82 19.94
CA GLY A 332 6.86 -13.56 19.67
C GLY A 332 6.59 -12.18 19.09
N ILE A 333 7.58 -11.58 18.43
CA ILE A 333 7.49 -10.27 17.74
C ILE A 333 7.61 -10.50 16.23
N PRO A 334 6.50 -10.49 15.48
CA PRO A 334 6.54 -10.65 14.03
C PRO A 334 7.11 -9.38 13.37
N THR A 335 7.90 -9.59 12.31
CA THR A 335 8.41 -8.52 11.45
C THR A 335 8.27 -8.93 9.99
N ALA A 336 8.30 -7.97 9.08
CA ALA A 336 8.21 -8.23 7.64
C ALA A 336 9.28 -7.45 6.87
N VAL A 337 9.50 -7.84 5.61
CA VAL A 337 10.38 -7.12 4.69
C VAL A 337 9.59 -6.65 3.48
N TYR A 338 9.45 -5.36 3.33
CA TYR A 338 8.79 -4.71 2.21
C TYR A 338 9.79 -3.74 1.54
N TYR A 339 10.59 -4.16 0.51
CA TYR A 339 10.59 -5.48 -0.15
C TYR A 339 12.01 -6.05 -0.14
N PRO A 340 12.18 -7.38 -0.19
CA PRO A 340 13.51 -8.00 -0.03
C PRO A 340 14.40 -7.89 -1.29
N THR A 341 13.78 -7.64 -2.45
CA THR A 341 14.46 -7.65 -3.75
C THR A 341 13.90 -6.52 -4.62
N PRO A 342 14.75 -5.67 -5.21
CA PRO A 342 14.32 -4.67 -6.18
C PRO A 342 13.61 -5.32 -7.39
N LEU A 343 12.69 -4.60 -8.01
CA LEU A 343 11.90 -5.12 -9.14
C LEU A 343 12.78 -5.48 -10.33
N SER A 344 13.81 -4.68 -10.62
CA SER A 344 14.79 -4.95 -11.69
C SER A 344 15.56 -6.26 -11.51
N SER A 345 15.63 -6.78 -10.29
CA SER A 345 16.29 -8.04 -9.95
C SER A 345 15.34 -9.24 -9.96
N GLN A 346 14.06 -9.03 -10.21
CA GLN A 346 13.10 -10.12 -10.31
C GLN A 346 13.25 -10.88 -11.63
N PRO A 347 13.32 -12.23 -11.62
CA PRO A 347 13.43 -13.01 -12.86
C PRO A 347 12.32 -12.72 -13.88
N ALA A 348 11.15 -12.31 -13.41
CA ALA A 348 10.00 -11.97 -14.26
C ALA A 348 10.29 -10.82 -15.25
N PHE A 349 11.26 -9.97 -14.97
CA PHE A 349 11.58 -8.79 -15.78
C PHE A 349 12.91 -8.88 -16.52
N ALA A 350 13.62 -10.02 -16.44
CA ALA A 350 14.96 -10.17 -17.00
C ALA A 350 15.05 -9.84 -18.50
N GLU A 351 13.99 -10.10 -19.27
CA GLU A 351 13.95 -9.91 -20.73
C GLU A 351 13.01 -8.77 -21.17
N SER A 352 12.06 -8.35 -20.31
CA SER A 352 10.96 -7.47 -20.68
C SER A 352 11.11 -6.03 -20.19
N ALA A 353 12.12 -5.75 -19.38
CA ALA A 353 12.29 -4.45 -18.74
C ALA A 353 13.62 -3.77 -19.06
N ARG A 354 13.68 -2.49 -18.77
CA ARG A 354 14.88 -1.66 -18.85
C ARG A 354 15.14 -0.97 -17.50
N THR A 355 16.39 -0.86 -17.11
CA THR A 355 16.82 -0.07 -15.95
C THR A 355 17.56 1.17 -16.42
N VAL A 356 17.49 2.26 -15.64
CA VAL A 356 18.29 3.46 -15.94
C VAL A 356 19.78 3.12 -16.06
N ARG A 357 20.48 3.84 -16.91
CA ARG A 357 21.89 3.56 -17.25
C ARG A 357 22.81 3.51 -16.03
N GLN A 358 22.53 4.32 -14.99
CA GLN A 358 23.30 4.37 -13.74
C GLN A 358 22.94 3.27 -12.75
N GLY A 359 21.94 2.45 -13.08
CA GLY A 359 21.36 1.46 -12.14
C GLY A 359 20.52 2.12 -11.05
N THR A 360 20.13 1.31 -10.06
CA THR A 360 19.25 1.70 -8.95
C THR A 360 19.87 1.37 -7.59
N PRO A 361 21.07 1.96 -7.27
CA PRO A 361 21.84 1.58 -6.08
C PRO A 361 21.11 1.84 -4.76
N VAL A 362 20.26 2.87 -4.68
CA VAL A 362 19.50 3.18 -3.46
C VAL A 362 18.44 2.10 -3.22
N ALA A 363 17.68 1.71 -4.24
CA ALA A 363 16.70 0.63 -4.15
C ALA A 363 17.35 -0.68 -3.67
N HIS A 364 18.54 -1.00 -4.18
CA HIS A 364 19.30 -2.18 -3.76
C HIS A 364 19.80 -2.09 -2.31
N ASP A 365 20.25 -0.91 -1.84
CA ASP A 365 20.67 -0.74 -0.45
C ASP A 365 19.49 -0.84 0.51
N VAL A 366 18.39 -0.15 0.22
CA VAL A 366 17.17 -0.20 1.02
C VAL A 366 16.62 -1.62 1.12
N ALA A 367 16.56 -2.37 0.01
CA ALA A 367 16.08 -3.75 -0.02
C ALA A 367 16.88 -4.68 0.92
N ARG A 368 18.20 -4.46 1.07
CA ARG A 368 19.03 -5.24 1.99
C ARG A 368 18.76 -4.94 3.47
N ARG A 369 18.41 -3.71 3.80
CA ARG A 369 18.40 -3.18 5.17
C ARG A 369 17.03 -3.00 5.77
N ILE A 370 15.98 -2.88 4.96
CA ILE A 370 14.64 -2.53 5.41
C ILE A 370 14.00 -3.62 6.27
N LEU A 371 13.35 -3.20 7.36
CA LEU A 371 12.59 -4.04 8.27
C LEU A 371 11.30 -3.32 8.68
N ALA A 372 10.16 -3.94 8.47
CA ALA A 372 8.87 -3.43 8.90
C ALA A 372 8.53 -3.95 10.30
N LEU A 373 8.21 -3.03 11.21
CA LEU A 373 7.71 -3.32 12.53
C LEU A 373 6.17 -3.50 12.50
N PRO A 374 5.56 -4.18 13.49
CA PRO A 374 4.11 -4.30 13.62
C PRO A 374 3.43 -2.95 13.51
N MET A 375 2.40 -2.83 12.64
CA MET A 375 1.68 -1.57 12.45
C MET A 375 0.21 -1.83 12.12
N HIS A 376 -0.67 -1.56 13.09
CA HIS A 376 -2.12 -1.70 12.95
C HIS A 376 -2.87 -0.83 13.97
N THR A 377 -4.18 -0.74 13.83
CA THR A 377 -5.04 0.14 14.63
C THR A 377 -5.24 -0.32 16.08
N GLU A 378 -4.98 -1.59 16.38
CA GLU A 378 -5.15 -2.21 17.69
C GLU A 378 -3.82 -2.34 18.47
N LEU A 379 -2.75 -1.69 18.00
CA LEU A 379 -1.41 -1.77 18.58
C LEU A 379 -1.32 -0.95 19.87
N THR A 380 -1.07 -1.62 21.00
CA THR A 380 -0.96 -0.98 22.33
C THR A 380 0.45 -0.44 22.58
N GLU A 381 0.58 0.49 23.55
CA GLU A 381 1.87 1.01 23.99
C GLU A 381 2.77 -0.09 24.53
N ALA A 382 2.20 -1.01 25.35
CA ALA A 382 2.95 -2.13 25.91
C ALA A 382 3.53 -3.05 24.83
N MET A 383 2.77 -3.33 23.76
CA MET A 383 3.28 -4.09 22.62
C MET A 383 4.44 -3.37 21.94
N GLN A 384 4.33 -2.06 21.70
CA GLN A 384 5.37 -1.27 21.04
C GLN A 384 6.63 -1.14 21.89
N THR A 385 6.49 -0.93 23.21
CA THR A 385 7.62 -0.91 24.15
C THR A 385 8.39 -2.23 24.10
N ARG A 386 7.69 -3.36 24.07
CA ARG A 386 8.32 -4.67 23.95
C ARG A 386 9.05 -4.84 22.61
N VAL A 387 8.46 -4.39 21.50
CA VAL A 387 9.09 -4.44 20.17
C VAL A 387 10.40 -3.64 20.16
N VAL A 388 10.38 -2.39 20.67
CA VAL A 388 11.55 -1.51 20.67
C VAL A 388 12.63 -2.01 21.64
N ALA A 389 12.25 -2.45 22.84
CA ALA A 389 13.20 -2.98 23.81
C ALA A 389 13.96 -4.20 23.29
N GLU A 390 13.25 -5.15 22.63
CA GLU A 390 13.88 -6.34 22.10
C GLU A 390 14.77 -6.01 20.88
N LEU A 391 14.31 -5.12 19.99
CA LEU A 391 15.12 -4.65 18.87
C LEU A 391 16.40 -3.95 19.35
N PHE A 392 16.30 -3.09 20.36
CA PHE A 392 17.45 -2.40 20.96
C PHE A 392 18.45 -3.40 21.57
N ARG A 393 17.95 -4.37 22.35
CA ARG A 393 18.78 -5.42 22.95
C ARG A 393 19.60 -6.17 21.88
N LEU A 394 18.98 -6.51 20.75
CA LEU A 394 19.64 -7.26 19.68
C LEU A 394 20.72 -6.45 18.97
N LEU A 395 20.45 -5.20 18.66
CA LEU A 395 21.40 -4.36 17.92
C LEU A 395 22.53 -3.79 18.79
N SER A 396 22.31 -3.62 20.11
CA SER A 396 23.37 -3.23 21.05
C SER A 396 24.31 -4.38 21.42
N SER A 397 23.99 -5.62 21.06
CA SER A 397 24.80 -6.81 21.36
C SER A 397 25.68 -7.23 20.16
N THR A 398 25.59 -6.51 19.05
CA THR A 398 26.34 -6.74 17.81
C THR A 398 27.46 -5.74 17.66
#